data_608f3fd04f5eccc33c04ab706dc55285
#
_entry.id   608f3fd04f5eccc33c04ab706dc55285
#
_cell.length_a   1.000
_cell.length_b   1.000
_cell.length_c   1.000
_cell.angle_alpha   90.00
_cell.angle_beta   90.00
_cell.angle_gamma   90.00
#
_symmetry.space_group_name_H-M   'P 1'
#
loop_
_entity.id
_entity.type
_entity.pdbx_description
1 polymer ?
#
loop_
_entity_poly.entity_id
_entity_poly.type
_entity_poly.pdbx_seq_one_letter_code
_entity_poly.pdbx_strand_id
1 'polypeptide(L)'
;MNPELLRNIWLELTERRITLMVVVLGAVLLLALTSGSMSSAVLSAEIAFYAVVVVWGTRCAAQSVVEEIAGKTWDAQRLSAIRPWTMVWGKLIGSTLLAWFGGAMCLAVILYAALESRGPTGVATEAIYFVSIGLLSQAAAMLASLVAVRRRLNHSRFDVFLYQLAGLGAAVMVWRVWQTADPDSMLHRWTGQMDPFQVAYVAWWGERYDTGLFYIVSLVAFAAWTLIGNYRVMRMELQVRNGPVVWLGFLAFVAVYAGGFDPWRVNIAGLGAETGLRAIQAGTALAIVTYVMALFEPKEIVAYRWLIDRFKSGRFIAFLSRVPAWAYAYAATFAAGVVAIVAVPWNNLPPDVATQADAAVVLAAGLGFALRDCGIFVAFGLGQTGKRSDIAALVVLAVLYVFLPGLLRTDGIGVFFYPSLHEPAWLNPLFAWLQAGFVWALILRRPDLRGRPPT
;
A
#
# COMPACT_ATOMS: atom_id res chain seq x y z
N MET A 1 4.51 -32.36 0.07
CA MET A 1 4.97 -31.41 1.12
C MET A 1 5.72 -30.27 0.46
N ASN A 2 5.67 -29.04 1.01
CA ASN A 2 6.42 -27.89 0.49
C ASN A 2 7.89 -28.02 0.91
N PRO A 3 8.86 -28.18 -0.02
CA PRO A 3 10.27 -28.40 0.33
C PRO A 3 10.89 -27.17 1.01
N GLU A 4 10.48 -25.98 0.62
CA GLU A 4 10.96 -24.73 1.22
C GLU A 4 10.47 -24.57 2.66
N LEU A 5 9.21 -24.92 2.93
CA LEU A 5 8.66 -24.93 4.28
C LEU A 5 9.40 -25.94 5.17
N LEU A 6 9.64 -27.17 4.68
CA LEU A 6 10.40 -28.17 5.43
C LEU A 6 11.78 -27.69 5.80
N ARG A 7 12.51 -27.11 4.85
CA ARG A 7 13.84 -26.56 5.10
C ARG A 7 13.80 -25.52 6.24
N ASN A 8 12.84 -24.59 6.18
CA ASN A 8 12.72 -23.55 7.19
C ASN A 8 12.26 -24.10 8.56
N ILE A 9 11.41 -25.14 8.60
CA ILE A 9 11.07 -25.84 9.85
C ILE A 9 12.34 -26.35 10.55
N TRP A 10 13.23 -27.02 9.82
CA TRP A 10 14.47 -27.55 10.39
C TRP A 10 15.42 -26.44 10.87
N LEU A 11 15.43 -25.28 10.20
CA LEU A 11 16.31 -24.17 10.55
C LEU A 11 15.78 -23.34 11.73
N GLU A 12 14.47 -23.13 11.80
CA GLU A 12 13.86 -22.21 12.77
C GLU A 12 13.39 -22.92 14.05
N LEU A 13 12.80 -24.13 13.95
CA LEU A 13 12.28 -24.88 15.09
C LEU A 13 13.34 -25.80 15.72
N THR A 14 14.38 -25.20 16.30
CA THR A 14 15.32 -25.97 17.12
C THR A 14 14.79 -26.11 18.54
N GLU A 15 15.07 -27.24 19.21
CA GLU A 15 14.63 -27.50 20.59
C GLU A 15 14.97 -26.34 21.54
N ARG A 16 16.16 -25.78 21.41
CA ARG A 16 16.61 -24.65 22.23
C ARG A 16 15.74 -23.39 22.03
N ARG A 17 15.39 -23.06 20.78
CA ARG A 17 14.57 -21.87 20.47
C ARG A 17 13.14 -22.06 20.94
N ILE A 18 12.57 -23.24 20.75
CA ILE A 18 11.22 -23.61 21.23
C ILE A 18 11.20 -23.51 22.76
N THR A 19 12.12 -24.15 23.45
CA THR A 19 12.20 -24.11 24.93
C THR A 19 12.33 -22.70 25.45
N LEU A 20 13.20 -21.88 24.85
CA LEU A 20 13.34 -20.48 25.26
C LEU A 20 12.04 -19.71 25.07
N MET A 21 11.35 -19.88 23.94
CA MET A 21 10.05 -19.23 23.66
C MET A 21 9.00 -19.62 24.70
N VAL A 22 8.89 -20.93 24.98
CA VAL A 22 7.92 -21.46 25.97
C VAL A 22 8.23 -20.92 27.36
N VAL A 23 9.49 -20.92 27.78
CA VAL A 23 9.88 -20.45 29.11
C VAL A 23 9.61 -18.94 29.27
N VAL A 24 10.02 -18.11 28.27
CA VAL A 24 9.85 -16.67 28.36
C VAL A 24 8.38 -16.27 28.30
N LEU A 25 7.64 -16.75 27.29
CA LEU A 25 6.23 -16.42 27.18
C LEU A 25 5.39 -17.05 28.28
N GLY A 26 5.70 -18.31 28.65
CA GLY A 26 5.04 -18.98 29.76
C GLY A 26 5.21 -18.22 31.08
N ALA A 27 6.42 -17.74 31.37
CA ALA A 27 6.69 -16.92 32.56
C ALA A 27 5.89 -15.60 32.53
N VAL A 28 5.88 -14.89 31.40
CA VAL A 28 5.12 -13.63 31.25
C VAL A 28 3.61 -13.87 31.45
N LEU A 29 3.04 -14.88 30.80
CA LEU A 29 1.62 -15.20 30.90
C LEU A 29 1.23 -15.70 32.31
N LEU A 30 2.07 -16.53 32.94
CA LEU A 30 1.86 -17.00 34.31
C LEU A 30 1.89 -15.84 35.32
N LEU A 31 2.88 -14.93 35.22
CA LEU A 31 2.94 -13.74 36.05
C LEU A 31 1.71 -12.86 35.89
N ALA A 32 1.22 -12.70 34.65
CA ALA A 32 0.00 -11.95 34.39
C ALA A 32 -1.25 -12.61 34.99
N LEU A 33 -1.35 -13.93 34.96
CA LEU A 33 -2.44 -14.68 35.60
C LEU A 33 -2.39 -14.60 37.11
N THR A 34 -1.21 -14.58 37.73
CA THR A 34 -1.03 -14.44 39.21
C THR A 34 -1.37 -13.04 39.68
N SER A 35 -1.40 -12.02 38.83
CA SER A 35 -1.80 -10.65 39.18
C SER A 35 -3.30 -10.50 39.51
N GLY A 36 -4.07 -11.56 39.40
CA GLY A 36 -5.44 -11.70 39.98
C GLY A 36 -6.57 -11.23 39.07
N SER A 37 -6.30 -10.73 37.85
CA SER A 37 -7.38 -10.38 36.91
C SER A 37 -7.19 -11.02 35.54
N MET A 38 -8.27 -11.57 34.97
CA MET A 38 -8.28 -12.13 33.62
C MET A 38 -7.99 -11.04 32.57
N SER A 39 -8.40 -9.81 32.84
CA SER A 39 -8.13 -8.66 31.95
C SER A 39 -6.63 -8.33 31.82
N SER A 40 -5.85 -8.45 32.91
CA SER A 40 -4.41 -8.25 32.86
C SER A 40 -3.69 -9.36 32.08
N ALA A 41 -4.16 -10.59 32.20
CA ALA A 41 -3.63 -11.72 31.45
C ALA A 41 -3.91 -11.58 29.93
N VAL A 42 -5.11 -11.15 29.55
CA VAL A 42 -5.49 -10.87 28.14
C VAL A 42 -4.63 -9.74 27.59
N LEU A 43 -4.52 -8.60 28.29
CA LEU A 43 -3.70 -7.47 27.85
C LEU A 43 -2.23 -7.88 27.66
N SER A 44 -1.69 -8.68 28.58
CA SER A 44 -0.31 -9.17 28.48
C SER A 44 -0.13 -10.13 27.30
N ALA A 45 -1.11 -10.98 27.03
CA ALA A 45 -1.11 -11.88 25.88
C ALA A 45 -1.21 -11.11 24.55
N GLU A 46 -2.04 -10.05 24.46
CA GLU A 46 -2.13 -9.16 23.31
C GLU A 46 -0.81 -8.45 23.04
N ILE A 47 -0.21 -7.82 24.06
CA ILE A 47 1.08 -7.15 23.93
C ILE A 47 2.16 -8.13 23.48
N ALA A 48 2.21 -9.33 24.07
CA ALA A 48 3.16 -10.37 23.70
C ALA A 48 2.92 -10.86 22.24
N PHE A 49 1.67 -11.03 21.84
CA PHE A 49 1.33 -11.36 20.44
C PHE A 49 1.82 -10.30 19.46
N TYR A 50 1.54 -9.02 19.72
CA TYR A 50 2.02 -7.94 18.86
C TYR A 50 3.56 -7.89 18.83
N ALA A 51 4.23 -8.05 19.95
CA ALA A 51 5.69 -8.06 20.00
C ALA A 51 6.30 -9.22 19.19
N VAL A 52 5.74 -10.43 19.35
CA VAL A 52 6.29 -11.64 18.76
C VAL A 52 5.83 -11.84 17.30
N VAL A 53 4.54 -11.75 17.02
CA VAL A 53 4.00 -12.04 15.68
C VAL A 53 4.08 -10.83 14.77
N VAL A 54 3.65 -9.65 15.25
CA VAL A 54 3.58 -8.47 14.40
C VAL A 54 4.96 -7.82 14.28
N VAL A 55 5.66 -7.52 15.36
CA VAL A 55 6.95 -6.80 15.28
C VAL A 55 8.10 -7.72 14.88
N TRP A 56 8.32 -8.81 15.61
CA TRP A 56 9.45 -9.71 15.32
C TRP A 56 9.18 -10.59 14.09
N GLY A 57 7.97 -11.15 13.94
CA GLY A 57 7.59 -11.93 12.76
C GLY A 57 7.71 -11.13 11.46
N THR A 58 7.33 -9.85 11.47
CA THR A 58 7.50 -8.93 10.32
C THR A 58 8.97 -8.76 9.94
N ARG A 59 9.86 -8.68 10.93
CA ARG A 59 11.31 -8.66 10.68
C ARG A 59 11.80 -9.97 10.04
N CYS A 60 11.38 -11.12 10.56
CA CYS A 60 11.73 -12.43 9.99
C CYS A 60 11.25 -12.55 8.55
N ALA A 61 10.02 -12.13 8.26
CA ALA A 61 9.48 -12.12 6.91
C ALA A 61 10.27 -11.21 5.96
N ALA A 62 10.68 -10.02 6.41
CA ALA A 62 11.53 -9.10 5.66
C ALA A 62 12.90 -9.70 5.35
N GLN A 63 13.49 -10.41 6.32
CA GLN A 63 14.81 -11.04 6.19
C GLN A 63 14.81 -12.26 5.28
N SER A 64 13.69 -12.98 5.16
CA SER A 64 13.60 -14.29 4.48
C SER A 64 14.13 -14.30 3.03
N VAL A 65 14.03 -13.17 2.33
CA VAL A 65 14.53 -13.02 0.95
C VAL A 65 15.93 -12.41 0.94
N VAL A 66 16.19 -11.44 1.83
CA VAL A 66 17.49 -10.75 1.91
C VAL A 66 18.62 -11.68 2.30
N GLU A 67 18.38 -12.60 3.25
CA GLU A 67 19.37 -13.60 3.68
C GLU A 67 19.74 -14.58 2.57
N GLU A 68 18.78 -14.98 1.73
CA GLU A 68 19.05 -15.84 0.58
C GLU A 68 19.96 -15.16 -0.46
N ILE A 69 19.78 -13.84 -0.64
CA ILE A 69 20.64 -13.08 -1.55
C ILE A 69 22.04 -12.92 -0.96
N ALA A 70 22.11 -12.59 0.34
CA ALA A 70 23.39 -12.48 1.05
C ALA A 70 24.14 -13.84 1.05
N GLY A 71 23.42 -14.94 1.19
CA GLY A 71 23.95 -16.32 1.11
C GLY A 71 24.23 -16.80 -0.30
N LYS A 72 23.93 -16.02 -1.36
CA LYS A 72 24.07 -16.38 -2.78
C LYS A 72 23.27 -17.66 -3.18
N THR A 73 22.23 -18.00 -2.43
CA THR A 73 21.36 -19.15 -2.68
C THR A 73 20.14 -18.79 -3.53
N TRP A 74 19.85 -17.49 -3.68
CA TRP A 74 18.67 -16.98 -4.40
C TRP A 74 18.64 -17.44 -5.87
N ASP A 75 19.77 -17.38 -6.58
CA ASP A 75 19.82 -17.78 -8.00
C ASP A 75 19.59 -19.29 -8.17
N ALA A 76 20.12 -20.12 -7.27
CA ALA A 76 19.85 -21.56 -7.28
C ALA A 76 18.35 -21.85 -7.03
N GLN A 77 17.69 -21.11 -6.14
CA GLN A 77 16.26 -21.25 -5.90
C GLN A 77 15.43 -20.80 -7.10
N ARG A 78 15.82 -19.73 -7.79
CA ARG A 78 15.16 -19.26 -9.01
C ARG A 78 15.21 -20.29 -10.15
N LEU A 79 16.28 -21.08 -10.21
CA LEU A 79 16.46 -22.15 -11.19
C LEU A 79 15.77 -23.45 -10.79
N SER A 80 15.30 -23.55 -9.55
CA SER A 80 14.58 -24.74 -9.08
C SER A 80 13.18 -24.85 -9.70
N ALA A 81 12.66 -26.08 -9.83
CA ALA A 81 11.32 -26.33 -10.36
C ALA A 81 10.18 -26.02 -9.36
N ILE A 82 10.43 -25.19 -8.33
CA ILE A 82 9.45 -24.87 -7.30
C ILE A 82 8.43 -23.87 -7.85
N ARG A 83 7.14 -24.16 -7.62
CA ARG A 83 6.06 -23.27 -8.05
C ARG A 83 6.09 -21.95 -7.26
N PRO A 84 5.79 -20.80 -7.89
CA PRO A 84 5.84 -19.50 -7.24
C PRO A 84 5.02 -19.42 -5.93
N TRP A 85 3.84 -20.01 -5.91
CA TRP A 85 2.98 -20.04 -4.73
C TRP A 85 3.57 -20.87 -3.58
N THR A 86 4.16 -22.01 -3.91
CA THR A 86 4.87 -22.86 -2.95
C THR A 86 6.06 -22.13 -2.32
N MET A 87 6.79 -21.34 -3.12
CA MET A 87 7.91 -20.53 -2.65
C MET A 87 7.45 -19.38 -1.74
N VAL A 88 6.37 -18.65 -2.11
CA VAL A 88 5.79 -17.59 -1.27
C VAL A 88 5.40 -18.13 0.11
N TRP A 89 4.61 -19.21 0.15
CA TRP A 89 4.18 -19.78 1.43
C TRP A 89 5.34 -20.38 2.22
N GLY A 90 6.27 -21.05 1.54
CA GLY A 90 7.44 -21.62 2.19
C GLY A 90 8.32 -20.58 2.86
N LYS A 91 8.50 -19.41 2.22
CA LYS A 91 9.26 -18.30 2.79
C LYS A 91 8.47 -17.55 3.86
N LEU A 92 7.23 -17.16 3.59
CA LEU A 92 6.41 -16.37 4.51
C LEU A 92 6.17 -17.12 5.83
N ILE A 93 5.58 -18.30 5.75
CA ILE A 93 5.27 -19.09 6.95
C ILE A 93 6.54 -19.73 7.54
N GLY A 94 7.45 -20.20 6.69
CA GLY A 94 8.66 -20.88 7.15
C GLY A 94 9.55 -19.97 7.99
N SER A 95 9.84 -18.76 7.54
CA SER A 95 10.68 -17.81 8.29
C SER A 95 10.01 -17.24 9.56
N THR A 96 8.69 -17.28 9.64
CA THR A 96 7.94 -16.73 10.76
C THR A 96 7.36 -17.80 11.69
N LEU A 97 7.70 -19.06 11.46
CA LEU A 97 7.10 -20.21 12.14
C LEU A 97 7.27 -20.15 13.66
N LEU A 98 8.47 -19.77 14.13
CA LEU A 98 8.72 -19.63 15.56
C LEU A 98 7.93 -18.45 16.17
N ALA A 99 7.73 -17.38 15.42
CA ALA A 99 6.89 -16.26 15.85
C ALA A 99 5.42 -16.69 15.95
N TRP A 100 4.90 -17.47 14.98
CA TRP A 100 3.56 -18.03 15.03
C TRP A 100 3.38 -19.07 16.13
N PHE A 101 4.42 -19.83 16.46
CA PHE A 101 4.39 -20.74 17.60
C PHE A 101 4.20 -19.98 18.93
N GLY A 102 5.00 -18.91 19.15
CA GLY A 102 4.80 -18.03 20.30
C GLY A 102 3.44 -17.32 20.28
N GLY A 103 3.01 -16.87 19.09
CA GLY A 103 1.69 -16.29 18.87
C GLY A 103 0.54 -17.22 19.22
N ALA A 104 0.66 -18.51 18.93
CA ALA A 104 -0.36 -19.52 19.28
C ALA A 104 -0.54 -19.67 20.81
N MET A 105 0.55 -19.55 21.58
CA MET A 105 0.47 -19.53 23.05
C MET A 105 -0.30 -18.30 23.55
N CYS A 106 -0.02 -17.13 23.00
CA CYS A 106 -0.74 -15.90 23.34
C CYS A 106 -2.23 -15.98 22.92
N LEU A 107 -2.49 -16.47 21.70
CA LEU A 107 -3.83 -16.66 21.20
C LEU A 107 -4.66 -17.61 22.06
N ALA A 108 -4.08 -18.66 22.61
CA ALA A 108 -4.81 -19.57 23.50
C ALA A 108 -5.43 -18.85 24.69
N VAL A 109 -4.72 -17.88 25.29
CA VAL A 109 -5.23 -17.06 26.41
C VAL A 109 -6.31 -16.10 25.94
N ILE A 110 -6.07 -15.41 24.80
CA ILE A 110 -7.01 -14.44 24.23
C ILE A 110 -8.31 -15.13 23.83
N LEU A 111 -8.24 -16.28 23.14
CA LEU A 111 -9.40 -17.01 22.66
C LEU A 111 -10.19 -17.66 23.81
N TYR A 112 -9.50 -18.10 24.87
CA TYR A 112 -10.17 -18.59 26.07
C TYR A 112 -11.02 -17.47 26.73
N ALA A 113 -10.44 -16.29 26.91
CA ALA A 113 -11.17 -15.14 27.45
C ALA A 113 -12.32 -14.67 26.52
N ALA A 114 -12.12 -14.73 25.21
CA ALA A 114 -13.17 -14.43 24.25
C ALA A 114 -14.32 -15.43 24.30
N LEU A 115 -14.01 -16.72 24.53
CA LEU A 115 -15.02 -17.78 24.70
C LEU A 115 -15.89 -17.52 25.94
N GLU A 116 -15.28 -17.20 27.06
CA GLU A 116 -15.98 -16.91 28.32
C GLU A 116 -16.87 -15.65 28.23
N SER A 117 -16.39 -14.61 27.55
CA SER A 117 -17.07 -13.30 27.51
C SER A 117 -18.09 -13.17 26.39
N ARG A 118 -17.82 -13.71 25.20
CA ARG A 118 -18.61 -13.51 23.96
C ARG A 118 -19.00 -14.80 23.24
N GLY A 119 -18.62 -15.95 23.80
CA GLY A 119 -18.93 -17.26 23.22
C GLY A 119 -18.17 -17.55 21.90
N PRO A 120 -18.65 -18.53 21.10
CA PRO A 120 -17.97 -18.98 19.87
C PRO A 120 -17.77 -17.86 18.83
N THR A 121 -18.68 -16.90 18.74
CA THR A 121 -18.58 -15.76 17.83
C THR A 121 -17.41 -14.85 18.20
N GLY A 122 -17.20 -14.60 19.49
CA GLY A 122 -16.03 -13.86 19.98
C GLY A 122 -14.72 -14.56 19.64
N VAL A 123 -14.66 -15.88 19.80
CA VAL A 123 -13.48 -16.68 19.43
C VAL A 123 -13.14 -16.54 17.94
N ALA A 124 -14.16 -16.67 17.07
CA ALA A 124 -13.95 -16.54 15.62
C ALA A 124 -13.47 -15.13 15.24
N THR A 125 -14.08 -14.09 15.84
CA THR A 125 -13.73 -12.69 15.60
C THR A 125 -12.28 -12.40 15.97
N GLU A 126 -11.86 -12.77 17.19
CA GLU A 126 -10.49 -12.56 17.65
C GLU A 126 -9.47 -13.39 16.85
N ALA A 127 -9.78 -14.65 16.56
CA ALA A 127 -8.90 -15.49 15.78
C ALA A 127 -8.65 -14.90 14.37
N ILE A 128 -9.71 -14.47 13.67
CA ILE A 128 -9.60 -13.88 12.34
C ILE A 128 -8.80 -12.56 12.42
N TYR A 129 -9.06 -11.72 13.43
CA TYR A 129 -8.38 -10.46 13.64
C TYR A 129 -6.87 -10.66 13.82
N PHE A 130 -6.44 -11.43 14.82
CA PHE A 130 -5.03 -11.62 15.14
C PHE A 130 -4.27 -12.35 14.04
N VAL A 131 -4.87 -13.34 13.40
CA VAL A 131 -4.25 -14.03 12.27
C VAL A 131 -4.10 -13.10 11.07
N SER A 132 -5.13 -12.30 10.76
CA SER A 132 -5.10 -11.41 9.60
C SER A 132 -4.10 -10.26 9.76
N ILE A 133 -4.00 -9.66 10.96
CA ILE A 133 -3.04 -8.57 11.19
C ILE A 133 -1.59 -9.07 11.16
N GLY A 134 -1.33 -10.26 11.70
CA GLY A 134 -0.03 -10.91 11.61
C GLY A 134 0.35 -11.24 10.16
N LEU A 135 -0.57 -11.84 9.40
CA LEU A 135 -0.34 -12.15 7.98
C LEU A 135 -0.16 -10.89 7.14
N LEU A 136 -0.97 -9.85 7.34
CA LEU A 136 -0.87 -8.57 6.62
C LEU A 136 0.51 -7.94 6.83
N SER A 137 0.93 -7.77 8.08
CA SER A 137 2.20 -7.13 8.41
C SER A 137 3.40 -7.91 7.86
N GLN A 138 3.43 -9.22 8.04
CA GLN A 138 4.50 -10.11 7.55
C GLN A 138 4.54 -10.16 6.02
N ALA A 139 3.37 -10.33 5.38
CA ALA A 139 3.28 -10.36 3.92
C ALA A 139 3.66 -9.02 3.27
N ALA A 140 3.30 -7.88 3.89
CA ALA A 140 3.67 -6.56 3.40
C ALA A 140 5.19 -6.32 3.51
N ALA A 141 5.83 -6.74 4.58
CA ALA A 141 7.27 -6.65 4.75
C ALA A 141 8.03 -7.55 3.74
N MET A 142 7.56 -8.77 3.51
CA MET A 142 8.12 -9.66 2.49
C MET A 142 7.91 -9.08 1.09
N LEU A 143 6.76 -8.49 0.81
CA LEU A 143 6.50 -7.82 -0.47
C LEU A 143 7.47 -6.67 -0.70
N ALA A 144 7.71 -5.82 0.31
CA ALA A 144 8.67 -4.73 0.24
C ALA A 144 10.10 -5.24 -0.05
N SER A 145 10.53 -6.31 0.63
CA SER A 145 11.83 -6.93 0.37
C SER A 145 11.94 -7.52 -1.04
N LEU A 146 10.91 -8.22 -1.53
CA LEU A 146 10.88 -8.77 -2.89
C LEU A 146 10.95 -7.67 -3.97
N VAL A 147 10.21 -6.56 -3.77
CA VAL A 147 10.26 -5.41 -4.69
C VAL A 147 11.64 -4.79 -4.71
N ALA A 148 12.30 -4.67 -3.56
CA ALA A 148 13.65 -4.12 -3.45
C ALA A 148 14.70 -5.03 -4.13
N VAL A 149 14.57 -6.34 -3.99
CA VAL A 149 15.41 -7.33 -4.69
C VAL A 149 15.32 -7.16 -6.19
N ARG A 150 14.10 -7.08 -6.71
CA ARG A 150 13.86 -6.88 -8.14
C ARG A 150 14.51 -5.61 -8.69
N ARG A 151 14.64 -4.59 -7.88
CA ARG A 151 15.32 -3.33 -8.23
C ARG A 151 16.85 -3.41 -8.11
N ARG A 152 17.41 -4.55 -7.76
CA ARG A 152 18.85 -4.77 -7.53
C ARG A 152 19.44 -3.77 -6.54
N LEU A 153 18.67 -3.40 -5.52
CA LEU A 153 19.14 -2.53 -4.45
C LEU A 153 20.10 -3.33 -3.55
N ASN A 154 21.15 -2.67 -3.07
CA ASN A 154 22.01 -3.27 -2.04
C ASN A 154 21.19 -3.49 -0.76
N HIS A 155 21.35 -4.68 -0.17
CA HIS A 155 20.62 -5.05 1.03
C HIS A 155 21.51 -4.88 2.25
N SER A 156 21.31 -3.80 2.98
CA SER A 156 21.92 -3.53 4.28
C SER A 156 20.96 -3.91 5.42
N ARG A 157 21.46 -3.97 6.64
CA ARG A 157 20.61 -4.14 7.84
C ARG A 157 19.57 -3.03 7.99
N PHE A 158 19.90 -1.83 7.53
CA PHE A 158 18.99 -0.68 7.52
C PHE A 158 17.85 -0.88 6.51
N ASP A 159 18.11 -1.48 5.35
CA ASP A 159 17.06 -1.76 4.36
C ASP A 159 16.04 -2.77 4.91
N VAL A 160 16.48 -3.81 5.65
CA VAL A 160 15.58 -4.74 6.34
C VAL A 160 14.67 -4.02 7.33
N PHE A 161 15.19 -3.05 8.08
CA PHE A 161 14.39 -2.23 8.97
C PHE A 161 13.33 -1.41 8.21
N LEU A 162 13.67 -0.86 7.04
CA LEU A 162 12.69 -0.15 6.20
C LEU A 162 11.59 -1.09 5.69
N TYR A 163 11.93 -2.33 5.31
CA TYR A 163 10.92 -3.31 4.89
C TYR A 163 10.02 -3.74 6.05
N GLN A 164 10.60 -3.86 7.24
CA GLN A 164 9.84 -4.09 8.47
C GLN A 164 8.88 -2.92 8.74
N LEU A 165 9.34 -1.67 8.62
CA LEU A 165 8.49 -0.49 8.77
C LEU A 165 7.35 -0.46 7.73
N ALA A 166 7.59 -0.90 6.50
CA ALA A 166 6.54 -1.01 5.50
C ALA A 166 5.45 -2.02 5.91
N GLY A 167 5.86 -3.16 6.49
CA GLY A 167 4.92 -4.15 7.02
C GLY A 167 4.11 -3.65 8.22
N LEU A 168 4.78 -3.03 9.18
CA LEU A 168 4.12 -2.41 10.35
C LEU A 168 3.22 -1.25 9.91
N GLY A 169 3.68 -0.44 8.96
CA GLY A 169 2.92 0.66 8.38
C GLY A 169 1.63 0.18 7.70
N ALA A 170 1.65 -0.95 7.01
CA ALA A 170 0.46 -1.54 6.40
C ALA A 170 -0.60 -1.91 7.46
N ALA A 171 -0.20 -2.52 8.58
CA ALA A 171 -1.10 -2.83 9.68
C ALA A 171 -1.69 -1.57 10.33
N VAL A 172 -0.84 -0.55 10.57
CA VAL A 172 -1.26 0.74 11.14
C VAL A 172 -2.17 1.50 10.18
N MET A 173 -1.92 1.44 8.86
CA MET A 173 -2.75 2.11 7.85
C MET A 173 -4.17 1.57 7.85
N VAL A 174 -4.38 0.25 7.90
CA VAL A 174 -5.72 -0.33 7.98
C VAL A 174 -6.43 0.10 9.25
N TRP A 175 -5.70 0.15 10.39
CA TRP A 175 -6.23 0.65 11.64
C TRP A 175 -6.58 2.16 11.59
N ARG A 176 -5.76 2.98 10.91
CA ARG A 176 -6.01 4.41 10.71
C ARG A 176 -7.22 4.67 9.81
N VAL A 177 -7.37 3.92 8.73
CA VAL A 177 -8.56 4.01 7.87
C VAL A 177 -9.83 3.77 8.68
N TRP A 178 -9.79 2.78 9.57
CA TRP A 178 -10.88 2.51 10.49
C TRP A 178 -11.16 3.69 11.45
N GLN A 179 -10.12 4.30 12.01
CA GLN A 179 -10.28 5.46 12.91
C GLN A 179 -10.84 6.70 12.21
N THR A 180 -10.46 6.94 10.95
CA THR A 180 -10.95 8.08 10.17
C THR A 180 -12.36 7.86 9.66
N ALA A 181 -12.82 6.63 9.59
CA ALA A 181 -14.19 6.30 9.19
C ALA A 181 -15.24 6.69 10.25
N ASP A 182 -14.81 6.86 11.52
CA ASP A 182 -15.65 7.37 12.60
C ASP A 182 -14.89 8.37 13.49
N PRO A 183 -14.81 9.64 13.06
CA PRO A 183 -14.10 10.69 13.83
C PRO A 183 -14.76 11.04 15.15
N ASP A 184 -16.08 10.89 15.25
CA ASP A 184 -16.82 11.20 16.48
C ASP A 184 -16.49 10.21 17.58
N SER A 185 -16.22 8.94 17.24
CA SER A 185 -15.83 7.94 18.22
C SER A 185 -14.46 8.22 18.86
N MET A 186 -13.55 8.86 18.13
CA MET A 186 -12.26 9.26 18.68
C MET A 186 -12.35 10.40 19.66
N LEU A 187 -13.09 11.46 19.30
CA LEU A 187 -13.28 12.64 20.16
C LEU A 187 -13.95 12.22 21.48
N HIS A 188 -14.96 11.36 21.41
CA HIS A 188 -15.69 10.85 22.57
C HIS A 188 -14.84 9.90 23.45
N ARG A 189 -13.95 9.09 22.86
CA ARG A 189 -13.00 8.27 23.64
C ARG A 189 -12.00 9.12 24.43
N TRP A 190 -11.51 10.19 23.82
CA TRP A 190 -10.58 11.13 24.47
C TRP A 190 -11.25 11.99 25.53
N THR A 191 -12.52 12.36 25.36
CA THR A 191 -13.27 13.21 26.29
C THR A 191 -13.98 12.41 27.38
N GLY A 192 -13.96 11.08 27.35
CA GLY A 192 -14.65 10.23 28.34
C GLY A 192 -16.18 10.30 28.23
N GLN A 193 -16.74 10.89 27.18
CA GLN A 193 -18.19 11.05 26.97
C GLN A 193 -18.81 9.93 26.15
N MET A 194 -18.21 8.76 26.11
CA MET A 194 -18.84 7.62 25.43
C MET A 194 -20.06 7.15 26.19
N ASP A 195 -21.21 7.20 25.52
CA ASP A 195 -22.34 6.38 25.89
C ASP A 195 -21.93 4.91 25.66
N PRO A 196 -21.84 4.06 26.68
CA PRO A 196 -21.40 2.67 26.54
C PRO A 196 -22.29 1.81 25.64
N PHE A 197 -23.44 2.36 25.19
CA PHE A 197 -24.39 1.71 24.30
C PHE A 197 -24.37 2.23 22.86
N GLN A 198 -23.54 3.23 22.52
CA GLN A 198 -23.39 3.65 21.14
C GLN A 198 -22.49 2.65 20.38
N VAL A 199 -23.15 1.81 19.59
CA VAL A 199 -22.44 0.96 18.61
C VAL A 199 -21.86 1.88 17.54
N ALA A 200 -20.54 1.89 17.40
CA ALA A 200 -19.86 2.64 16.36
C ALA A 200 -20.16 1.99 14.99
N TYR A 201 -20.61 2.79 14.04
CA TYR A 201 -20.91 2.34 12.68
C TYR A 201 -19.97 3.01 11.67
N VAL A 202 -19.59 2.25 10.65
CA VAL A 202 -18.95 2.79 9.45
C VAL A 202 -20.02 2.93 8.37
N ALA A 203 -20.19 4.13 7.86
CA ALA A 203 -21.04 4.39 6.70
C ALA A 203 -20.23 4.11 5.42
N TRP A 204 -20.64 3.08 4.65
CA TRP A 204 -19.98 2.65 3.44
C TRP A 204 -21.01 2.30 2.37
N TRP A 205 -20.97 2.99 1.25
CA TRP A 205 -21.97 2.94 0.17
C TRP A 205 -23.41 3.20 0.64
N GLY A 206 -23.59 4.14 1.59
CA GLY A 206 -24.89 4.50 2.12
C GLY A 206 -25.47 3.55 3.17
N GLU A 207 -24.79 2.43 3.42
CA GLU A 207 -25.18 1.45 4.43
C GLU A 207 -24.32 1.57 5.69
N ARG A 208 -24.89 1.24 6.84
CA ARG A 208 -24.19 1.29 8.13
C ARG A 208 -23.74 -0.11 8.53
N TYR A 209 -22.44 -0.29 8.68
CA TYR A 209 -21.82 -1.53 9.10
C TYR A 209 -21.26 -1.41 10.51
N ASP A 210 -21.34 -2.47 11.30
CA ASP A 210 -20.61 -2.54 12.56
C ASP A 210 -19.12 -2.30 12.33
N THR A 211 -18.53 -1.40 13.10
CA THR A 211 -17.14 -0.96 12.91
C THR A 211 -16.15 -2.11 13.08
N GLY A 212 -16.36 -2.99 14.05
CA GLY A 212 -15.49 -4.13 14.30
C GLY A 212 -15.51 -5.13 13.15
N LEU A 213 -16.71 -5.47 12.66
CA LEU A 213 -16.90 -6.38 11.53
C LEU A 213 -16.27 -5.78 10.24
N PHE A 214 -16.53 -4.49 9.96
CA PHE A 214 -15.98 -3.80 8.79
C PHE A 214 -14.44 -3.81 8.81
N TYR A 215 -13.86 -3.58 10.00
CA TYR A 215 -12.41 -3.59 10.17
C TYR A 215 -11.80 -4.97 9.91
N ILE A 216 -12.41 -6.03 10.43
CA ILE A 216 -11.94 -7.41 10.22
C ILE A 216 -12.03 -7.81 8.75
N VAL A 217 -13.13 -7.50 8.07
CA VAL A 217 -13.30 -7.75 6.63
C VAL A 217 -12.24 -6.99 5.83
N SER A 218 -11.97 -5.74 6.20
CA SER A 218 -10.91 -4.94 5.59
C SER A 218 -9.53 -5.56 5.79
N LEU A 219 -9.19 -6.00 7.01
CA LEU A 219 -7.92 -6.69 7.29
C LEU A 219 -7.74 -7.95 6.43
N VAL A 220 -8.76 -8.78 6.35
CA VAL A 220 -8.74 -10.00 5.53
C VAL A 220 -8.54 -9.64 4.04
N ALA A 221 -9.27 -8.64 3.54
CA ALA A 221 -9.17 -8.20 2.16
C ALA A 221 -7.76 -7.66 1.83
N PHE A 222 -7.20 -6.80 2.68
CA PHE A 222 -5.84 -6.26 2.48
C PHE A 222 -4.76 -7.33 2.63
N ALA A 223 -4.91 -8.27 3.58
CA ALA A 223 -4.01 -9.41 3.70
C ALA A 223 -4.03 -10.29 2.44
N ALA A 224 -5.24 -10.59 1.91
CA ALA A 224 -5.38 -11.36 0.68
C ALA A 224 -4.73 -10.66 -0.52
N TRP A 225 -4.96 -9.35 -0.72
CA TRP A 225 -4.32 -8.59 -1.79
C TRP A 225 -2.80 -8.52 -1.64
N THR A 226 -2.29 -8.41 -0.42
CA THR A 226 -0.85 -8.41 -0.14
C THR A 226 -0.22 -9.77 -0.47
N LEU A 227 -0.89 -10.87 -0.15
CA LEU A 227 -0.46 -12.23 -0.54
C LEU A 227 -0.47 -12.42 -2.06
N ILE A 228 -1.51 -11.94 -2.75
CA ILE A 228 -1.58 -11.92 -4.22
C ILE A 228 -0.41 -11.07 -4.79
N GLY A 229 -0.09 -9.94 -4.16
CA GLY A 229 1.05 -9.10 -4.49
C GLY A 229 2.38 -9.87 -4.42
N ASN A 230 2.62 -10.56 -3.31
CA ASN A 230 3.79 -11.41 -3.12
C ASN A 230 3.89 -12.49 -4.20
N TYR A 231 2.79 -13.17 -4.48
CA TYR A 231 2.73 -14.18 -5.54
C TYR A 231 3.09 -13.59 -6.91
N ARG A 232 2.56 -12.43 -7.24
CA ARG A 232 2.84 -11.77 -8.53
C ARG A 232 4.29 -11.33 -8.66
N VAL A 233 4.87 -10.75 -7.60
CA VAL A 233 6.28 -10.35 -7.61
C VAL A 233 7.18 -11.59 -7.68
N MET A 234 6.87 -12.64 -6.93
CA MET A 234 7.59 -13.92 -6.99
C MET A 234 7.56 -14.55 -8.40
N ARG A 235 6.39 -14.52 -9.07
CA ARG A 235 6.30 -14.96 -10.48
C ARG A 235 7.24 -14.19 -11.39
N MET A 236 7.32 -12.87 -11.23
CA MET A 236 8.22 -12.04 -12.03
C MET A 236 9.71 -12.36 -11.74
N GLU A 237 10.05 -12.64 -10.49
CA GLU A 237 11.41 -13.08 -10.12
C GLU A 237 11.75 -14.44 -10.74
N LEU A 238 10.79 -15.34 -10.82
CA LEU A 238 10.94 -16.65 -11.50
C LEU A 238 10.76 -16.54 -13.02
N GLN A 239 10.84 -15.36 -13.61
CA GLN A 239 10.72 -15.10 -15.05
C GLN A 239 9.36 -15.51 -15.65
N VAL A 240 8.33 -15.69 -14.82
CA VAL A 240 6.97 -16.00 -15.27
C VAL A 240 6.18 -14.69 -15.46
N ARG A 241 5.59 -14.54 -16.64
CA ARG A 241 4.86 -13.32 -17.00
C ARG A 241 3.56 -13.17 -16.21
N ASN A 242 3.25 -11.93 -15.82
CA ASN A 242 1.97 -11.55 -15.22
C ASN A 242 1.12 -10.80 -16.25
N GLY A 243 -0.15 -11.19 -16.38
CA GLY A 243 -1.13 -10.41 -17.13
C GLY A 243 -1.63 -9.18 -16.34
N PRO A 244 -2.28 -8.20 -16.99
CA PRO A 244 -2.79 -6.99 -16.32
C PRO A 244 -4.05 -7.23 -15.48
N VAL A 245 -4.82 -8.30 -15.74
CA VAL A 245 -6.16 -8.51 -15.18
C VAL A 245 -6.20 -8.42 -13.64
N VAL A 246 -5.28 -9.10 -12.96
CA VAL A 246 -5.22 -9.07 -11.48
C VAL A 246 -4.86 -7.67 -10.98
N TRP A 247 -4.01 -6.94 -11.71
CA TRP A 247 -3.68 -5.56 -11.37
C TRP A 247 -4.88 -4.63 -11.52
N LEU A 248 -5.62 -4.76 -12.62
CA LEU A 248 -6.88 -4.02 -12.83
C LEU A 248 -7.91 -4.36 -11.75
N GLY A 249 -8.01 -5.63 -11.35
CA GLY A 249 -8.85 -6.05 -10.23
C GLY A 249 -8.47 -5.38 -8.91
N PHE A 250 -7.16 -5.24 -8.64
CA PHE A 250 -6.68 -4.50 -7.47
C PHE A 250 -7.03 -3.00 -7.53
N LEU A 251 -6.85 -2.36 -8.68
CA LEU A 251 -7.22 -0.95 -8.86
C LEU A 251 -8.73 -0.74 -8.69
N ALA A 252 -9.56 -1.65 -9.22
CA ALA A 252 -11.01 -1.63 -9.01
C ALA A 252 -11.35 -1.81 -7.52
N PHE A 253 -10.70 -2.73 -6.82
CA PHE A 253 -10.86 -2.89 -5.38
C PHE A 253 -10.51 -1.61 -4.63
N VAL A 254 -9.38 -0.96 -4.92
CA VAL A 254 -8.97 0.30 -4.28
C VAL A 254 -10.00 1.41 -4.54
N ALA A 255 -10.48 1.52 -5.79
CA ALA A 255 -11.48 2.52 -6.16
C ALA A 255 -12.81 2.31 -5.43
N VAL A 256 -13.33 1.09 -5.40
CA VAL A 256 -14.59 0.73 -4.73
C VAL A 256 -14.44 0.88 -3.21
N TYR A 257 -13.33 0.44 -2.64
CA TYR A 257 -13.09 0.51 -1.21
C TYR A 257 -13.01 1.97 -0.73
N ALA A 258 -12.18 2.79 -1.39
CA ALA A 258 -11.99 4.19 -1.01
C ALA A 258 -13.22 5.05 -1.34
N GLY A 259 -13.84 4.85 -2.50
CA GLY A 259 -15.05 5.58 -2.90
C GLY A 259 -16.31 5.18 -2.13
N GLY A 260 -16.25 4.07 -1.39
CA GLY A 260 -17.38 3.59 -0.58
C GLY A 260 -17.61 4.38 0.69
N PHE A 261 -16.59 5.00 1.28
CA PHE A 261 -16.76 5.80 2.49
C PHE A 261 -17.65 7.00 2.20
N ASP A 262 -18.64 7.23 3.08
CA ASP A 262 -19.52 8.38 2.90
C ASP A 262 -18.71 9.66 3.03
N PRO A 263 -18.85 10.60 2.08
CA PRO A 263 -18.08 11.83 2.10
C PRO A 263 -18.44 12.68 3.32
N TRP A 264 -17.43 13.12 4.01
CA TRP A 264 -17.53 13.88 5.24
C TRP A 264 -18.53 15.03 5.13
N ARG A 265 -19.60 15.00 5.93
CA ARG A 265 -20.47 16.12 6.37
C ARG A 265 -20.80 17.23 5.34
N VAL A 266 -20.51 17.01 4.08
CA VAL A 266 -20.94 17.95 3.05
C VAL A 266 -22.37 17.58 2.73
N ASN A 267 -23.30 18.28 3.36
CA ASN A 267 -24.74 18.14 3.12
C ASN A 267 -25.08 18.70 1.73
N ILE A 268 -24.49 18.09 0.69
CA ILE A 268 -24.69 18.49 -0.70
C ILE A 268 -25.88 17.70 -1.21
N ALA A 269 -27.00 18.40 -1.40
CA ALA A 269 -28.20 17.82 -1.95
C ALA A 269 -27.98 17.39 -3.41
N GLY A 270 -28.09 16.09 -3.67
CA GLY A 270 -28.22 15.52 -5.01
C GLY A 270 -27.27 14.34 -5.31
N LEU A 271 -27.79 13.33 -6.00
CA LEU A 271 -27.07 12.12 -6.42
C LEU A 271 -25.75 12.39 -7.18
N GLY A 272 -25.67 13.49 -7.95
CA GLY A 272 -24.48 13.87 -8.70
C GLY A 272 -23.31 14.29 -7.82
N ALA A 273 -23.58 15.07 -6.77
CA ALA A 273 -22.57 15.55 -5.84
C ALA A 273 -21.93 14.40 -5.06
N GLU A 274 -22.73 13.45 -4.61
CA GLU A 274 -22.25 12.26 -3.89
C GLU A 274 -21.34 11.41 -4.79
N THR A 275 -21.74 11.15 -6.03
CA THR A 275 -20.92 10.40 -7.01
C THR A 275 -19.58 11.11 -7.26
N GLY A 276 -19.59 12.43 -7.41
CA GLY A 276 -18.37 13.21 -7.62
C GLY A 276 -17.42 13.18 -6.43
N LEU A 277 -17.93 13.30 -5.19
CA LEU A 277 -17.12 13.21 -3.98
C LEU A 277 -16.53 11.81 -3.78
N ARG A 278 -17.32 10.76 -4.03
CA ARG A 278 -16.82 9.37 -4.03
C ARG A 278 -15.73 9.16 -5.08
N ALA A 279 -15.88 9.80 -6.25
CA ALA A 279 -14.86 9.75 -7.30
C ALA A 279 -13.56 10.48 -6.88
N ILE A 280 -13.63 11.59 -6.12
CA ILE A 280 -12.46 12.26 -5.55
C ILE A 280 -11.73 11.34 -4.57
N GLN A 281 -12.45 10.68 -3.66
CA GLN A 281 -11.86 9.75 -2.71
C GLN A 281 -11.18 8.57 -3.42
N ALA A 282 -11.87 7.94 -4.36
CA ALA A 282 -11.31 6.86 -5.20
C ALA A 282 -10.09 7.35 -5.98
N GLY A 283 -10.17 8.53 -6.61
CA GLY A 283 -9.09 9.15 -7.37
C GLY A 283 -7.86 9.44 -6.52
N THR A 284 -8.06 9.91 -5.29
CA THR A 284 -6.96 10.16 -4.33
C THR A 284 -6.26 8.87 -3.95
N ALA A 285 -6.99 7.81 -3.62
CA ALA A 285 -6.41 6.51 -3.31
C ALA A 285 -5.66 5.91 -4.51
N LEU A 286 -6.23 6.00 -5.71
CA LEU A 286 -5.58 5.55 -6.96
C LEU A 286 -4.34 6.39 -7.30
N ALA A 287 -4.34 7.70 -7.00
CA ALA A 287 -3.16 8.55 -7.17
C ALA A 287 -2.01 8.11 -6.26
N ILE A 288 -2.29 7.78 -5.00
CA ILE A 288 -1.28 7.21 -4.09
C ILE A 288 -0.70 5.92 -4.69
N VAL A 289 -1.54 5.01 -5.18
CA VAL A 289 -1.09 3.78 -5.85
C VAL A 289 -0.25 4.11 -7.09
N THR A 290 -0.64 5.13 -7.87
CA THR A 290 0.11 5.58 -9.05
C THR A 290 1.52 6.03 -8.69
N TYR A 291 1.67 6.90 -7.67
CA TYR A 291 2.98 7.38 -7.22
C TYR A 291 3.85 6.24 -6.65
N VAL A 292 3.26 5.35 -5.84
CA VAL A 292 3.95 4.17 -5.31
C VAL A 292 4.48 3.31 -6.45
N MET A 293 3.66 3.02 -7.45
CA MET A 293 4.08 2.20 -8.59
C MET A 293 5.06 2.95 -9.50
N ALA A 294 4.86 4.25 -9.75
CA ALA A 294 5.81 5.06 -10.50
C ALA A 294 7.19 5.11 -9.83
N LEU A 295 7.25 5.11 -8.50
CA LEU A 295 8.49 5.06 -7.74
C LEU A 295 9.11 3.66 -7.76
N PHE A 296 8.33 2.60 -7.48
CA PHE A 296 8.87 1.26 -7.22
C PHE A 296 8.96 0.34 -8.43
N GLU A 297 8.31 0.62 -9.55
CA GLU A 297 8.40 -0.21 -10.75
C GLU A 297 9.72 0.00 -11.50
N PRO A 298 10.45 -1.07 -11.90
CA PRO A 298 11.68 -0.96 -12.67
C PRO A 298 11.42 -0.33 -14.05
N LYS A 299 12.27 0.63 -14.48
CA LYS A 299 12.17 1.32 -15.77
C LYS A 299 13.25 0.81 -16.71
N GLU A 300 12.95 -0.26 -17.44
CA GLU A 300 13.89 -0.87 -18.39
C GLU A 300 13.73 -0.25 -19.78
N ILE A 301 14.81 0.28 -20.37
CA ILE A 301 14.80 0.87 -21.72
C ILE A 301 14.24 -0.10 -22.75
N VAL A 302 14.61 -1.38 -22.67
CA VAL A 302 14.16 -2.41 -23.63
C VAL A 302 12.63 -2.58 -23.57
N ALA A 303 12.05 -2.57 -22.37
CA ALA A 303 10.61 -2.66 -22.20
C ALA A 303 9.87 -1.46 -22.81
N TYR A 304 10.40 -0.23 -22.59
CA TYR A 304 9.80 0.99 -23.15
C TYR A 304 9.97 1.07 -24.68
N ARG A 305 11.12 0.65 -25.24
CA ARG A 305 11.29 0.52 -26.70
C ARG A 305 10.27 -0.42 -27.29
N TRP A 306 10.09 -1.59 -26.67
CA TRP A 306 9.13 -2.57 -27.13
C TRP A 306 7.69 -2.03 -27.10
N LEU A 307 7.32 -1.27 -26.05
CA LEU A 307 6.01 -0.61 -25.97
C LEU A 307 5.79 0.38 -27.11
N ILE A 308 6.77 1.25 -27.38
CA ILE A 308 6.72 2.24 -28.46
C ILE A 308 6.57 1.54 -29.83
N ASP A 309 7.33 0.46 -30.06
CA ASP A 309 7.25 -0.32 -31.30
C ASP A 309 5.87 -0.96 -31.49
N ARG A 310 5.30 -1.55 -30.43
CA ARG A 310 3.98 -2.19 -30.51
C ARG A 310 2.86 -1.17 -30.70
N PHE A 311 2.96 -0.03 -30.09
CA PHE A 311 2.02 1.07 -30.30
C PHE A 311 2.07 1.55 -31.76
N LYS A 312 3.26 1.79 -32.30
CA LYS A 312 3.46 2.23 -33.71
C LYS A 312 3.01 1.16 -34.72
N SER A 313 3.18 -0.12 -34.39
CA SER A 313 2.78 -1.23 -35.28
C SER A 313 1.30 -1.60 -35.18
N GLY A 314 0.48 -0.85 -34.40
CA GLY A 314 -0.96 -1.10 -34.25
C GLY A 314 -1.32 -2.37 -33.46
N ARG A 315 -0.35 -3.01 -32.81
CA ARG A 315 -0.59 -4.24 -32.02
C ARG A 315 -1.05 -3.92 -30.60
N PHE A 316 -2.23 -3.31 -30.47
CA PHE A 316 -2.75 -2.77 -29.22
C PHE A 316 -2.93 -3.80 -28.11
N ILE A 317 -3.35 -5.04 -28.40
CA ILE A 317 -3.49 -6.09 -27.39
C ILE A 317 -2.11 -6.44 -26.78
N ALA A 318 -1.09 -6.58 -27.63
CA ALA A 318 0.27 -6.83 -27.18
C ALA A 318 0.83 -5.63 -26.39
N PHE A 319 0.55 -4.41 -26.83
CA PHE A 319 0.89 -3.19 -26.10
C PHE A 319 0.24 -3.18 -24.72
N LEU A 320 -1.09 -3.31 -24.62
CA LEU A 320 -1.82 -3.32 -23.36
C LEU A 320 -1.34 -4.42 -22.40
N SER A 321 -0.95 -5.59 -22.90
CA SER A 321 -0.45 -6.67 -22.02
C SER A 321 0.85 -6.36 -21.27
N ARG A 322 1.58 -5.30 -21.65
CA ARG A 322 2.88 -4.93 -21.10
C ARG A 322 2.99 -3.47 -20.66
N VAL A 323 1.89 -2.73 -20.69
CA VAL A 323 1.85 -1.38 -20.10
C VAL A 323 2.30 -1.45 -18.64
N PRO A 324 3.17 -0.54 -18.17
CA PRO A 324 3.61 -0.49 -16.79
C PRO A 324 2.44 -0.37 -15.81
N ALA A 325 2.60 -0.92 -14.61
CA ALA A 325 1.53 -0.92 -13.61
C ALA A 325 1.12 0.50 -13.18
N TRP A 326 2.11 1.42 -13.09
CA TRP A 326 1.84 2.83 -12.79
C TRP A 326 0.94 3.51 -13.84
N ALA A 327 1.09 3.14 -15.12
CA ALA A 327 0.29 3.77 -16.18
C ALA A 327 -1.18 3.33 -16.14
N TYR A 328 -1.46 2.07 -15.77
CA TYR A 328 -2.83 1.63 -15.49
C TYR A 328 -3.41 2.35 -14.26
N ALA A 329 -2.62 2.50 -13.19
CA ALA A 329 -3.05 3.21 -12.01
C ALA A 329 -3.34 4.68 -12.31
N TYR A 330 -2.48 5.35 -13.10
CA TYR A 330 -2.71 6.70 -13.57
C TYR A 330 -3.97 6.82 -14.44
N ALA A 331 -4.19 5.88 -15.36
CA ALA A 331 -5.40 5.88 -16.20
C ALA A 331 -6.68 5.76 -15.35
N ALA A 332 -6.66 4.94 -14.29
CA ALA A 332 -7.76 4.83 -13.34
C ALA A 332 -7.93 6.11 -12.50
N THR A 333 -6.82 6.72 -12.04
CA THR A 333 -6.83 8.03 -11.36
C THR A 333 -7.42 9.12 -12.26
N PHE A 334 -7.00 9.16 -13.53
CA PHE A 334 -7.50 10.10 -14.52
C PHE A 334 -9.01 9.92 -14.74
N ALA A 335 -9.47 8.68 -14.92
CA ALA A 335 -10.90 8.39 -15.10
C ALA A 335 -11.72 8.83 -13.88
N ALA A 336 -11.26 8.53 -12.66
CA ALA A 336 -11.91 8.99 -11.43
C ALA A 336 -11.94 10.52 -11.32
N GLY A 337 -10.83 11.19 -11.68
CA GLY A 337 -10.76 12.65 -11.69
C GLY A 337 -11.72 13.29 -12.70
N VAL A 338 -11.85 12.71 -13.91
CA VAL A 338 -12.83 13.17 -14.91
C VAL A 338 -14.26 12.99 -14.39
N VAL A 339 -14.57 11.83 -13.79
CA VAL A 339 -15.89 11.61 -13.17
C VAL A 339 -16.16 12.65 -12.08
N ALA A 340 -15.19 12.95 -11.23
CA ALA A 340 -15.32 13.97 -10.19
C ALA A 340 -15.59 15.35 -10.79
N ILE A 341 -14.84 15.76 -11.81
CA ILE A 341 -15.00 17.07 -12.45
C ILE A 341 -16.39 17.22 -13.08
N VAL A 342 -16.92 16.14 -13.68
CA VAL A 342 -18.21 16.18 -14.39
C VAL A 342 -19.40 16.02 -13.45
N ALA A 343 -19.27 15.17 -12.41
CA ALA A 343 -20.38 14.79 -11.56
C ALA A 343 -20.65 15.77 -10.41
N VAL A 344 -19.63 16.49 -9.93
CA VAL A 344 -19.83 17.46 -8.84
C VAL A 344 -20.56 18.70 -9.39
N PRO A 345 -21.72 19.10 -8.82
CA PRO A 345 -22.41 20.34 -9.20
C PRO A 345 -21.71 21.53 -8.54
N TRP A 346 -20.57 21.90 -9.08
CA TRP A 346 -19.69 22.93 -8.52
C TRP A 346 -20.38 24.25 -8.16
N ASN A 347 -21.46 24.60 -8.89
CA ASN A 347 -22.22 25.83 -8.66
C ASN A 347 -23.13 25.81 -7.42
N ASN A 348 -23.32 24.66 -6.78
CA ASN A 348 -24.23 24.45 -5.64
C ASN A 348 -23.49 24.16 -4.32
N LEU A 349 -22.17 24.28 -4.31
CA LEU A 349 -21.39 24.10 -3.08
C LEU A 349 -21.54 25.30 -2.15
N PRO A 350 -21.46 25.14 -0.82
CA PRO A 350 -21.50 26.25 0.13
C PRO A 350 -20.40 27.29 -0.15
N PRO A 351 -20.65 28.60 0.07
CA PRO A 351 -19.70 29.66 -0.27
C PRO A 351 -18.37 29.62 0.50
N ASP A 352 -18.32 28.87 1.59
CA ASP A 352 -17.11 28.67 2.42
C ASP A 352 -16.09 27.69 1.76
N VAL A 353 -16.52 26.89 0.78
CA VAL A 353 -15.64 26.12 -0.07
C VAL A 353 -15.28 27.01 -1.25
N ALA A 354 -14.08 27.57 -1.22
CA ALA A 354 -13.53 28.52 -2.18
C ALA A 354 -14.06 28.32 -3.61
N THR A 355 -14.39 29.42 -4.26
CA THR A 355 -15.03 29.57 -5.57
C THR A 355 -15.07 28.29 -6.41
N GLN A 356 -16.24 27.79 -6.63
CA GLN A 356 -16.58 26.41 -7.01
C GLN A 356 -16.01 25.96 -8.36
N ALA A 357 -15.84 26.90 -9.29
CA ALA A 357 -15.15 26.65 -10.56
C ALA A 357 -13.66 26.29 -10.33
N ASP A 358 -13.07 26.79 -9.26
CA ASP A 358 -11.64 26.62 -8.98
C ASP A 358 -11.29 25.22 -8.52
N ALA A 359 -12.18 24.52 -7.81
CA ALA A 359 -11.94 23.16 -7.36
C ALA A 359 -11.83 22.15 -8.53
N ALA A 360 -12.71 22.30 -9.54
CA ALA A 360 -12.61 21.48 -10.77
C ALA A 360 -11.31 21.76 -11.53
N VAL A 361 -10.90 23.02 -11.56
CA VAL A 361 -9.64 23.46 -12.19
C VAL A 361 -8.43 22.87 -11.43
N VAL A 362 -8.46 22.90 -10.08
CA VAL A 362 -7.42 22.30 -9.24
C VAL A 362 -7.31 20.79 -9.45
N LEU A 363 -8.44 20.09 -9.57
CA LEU A 363 -8.43 18.65 -9.91
C LEU A 363 -7.82 18.39 -11.28
N ALA A 364 -8.20 19.19 -12.30
CA ALA A 364 -7.64 19.09 -13.64
C ALA A 364 -6.13 19.37 -13.66
N ALA A 365 -5.67 20.34 -12.88
CA ALA A 365 -4.24 20.61 -12.68
C ALA A 365 -3.54 19.45 -11.96
N GLY A 366 -4.15 18.90 -10.90
CA GLY A 366 -3.63 17.75 -10.16
C GLY A 366 -3.36 16.54 -11.05
N LEU A 367 -4.25 16.26 -11.98
CA LEU A 367 -4.06 15.19 -12.98
C LEU A 367 -2.86 15.48 -13.90
N GLY A 368 -2.70 16.71 -14.35
CA GLY A 368 -1.55 17.13 -15.18
C GLY A 368 -0.22 17.03 -14.41
N PHE A 369 -0.16 17.53 -13.18
CA PHE A 369 1.03 17.43 -12.33
C PHE A 369 1.36 15.97 -11.99
N ALA A 370 0.39 15.12 -11.72
CA ALA A 370 0.62 13.70 -11.48
C ALA A 370 1.25 13.02 -12.72
N LEU A 371 0.80 13.37 -13.94
CA LEU A 371 1.41 12.86 -15.17
C LEU A 371 2.84 13.37 -15.37
N ARG A 372 3.12 14.64 -15.06
CA ARG A 372 4.47 15.22 -15.06
C ARG A 372 5.38 14.45 -14.12
N ASP A 373 4.94 14.22 -12.90
CA ASP A 373 5.73 13.59 -11.85
C ASP A 373 6.04 12.12 -12.18
N CYS A 374 5.06 11.38 -12.72
CA CYS A 374 5.29 10.04 -13.29
C CYS A 374 6.34 10.11 -14.42
N GLY A 375 6.28 11.12 -15.27
CA GLY A 375 7.27 11.36 -16.31
C GLY A 375 8.68 11.62 -15.74
N ILE A 376 8.80 12.39 -14.65
CA ILE A 376 10.06 12.62 -13.95
C ILE A 376 10.64 11.31 -13.42
N PHE A 377 9.84 10.47 -12.73
CA PHE A 377 10.29 9.16 -12.26
C PHE A 377 10.75 8.26 -13.43
N VAL A 378 10.07 8.31 -14.56
CA VAL A 378 10.46 7.55 -15.76
C VAL A 378 11.74 8.12 -16.36
N ALA A 379 11.87 9.44 -16.49
CA ALA A 379 13.04 10.10 -17.10
C ALA A 379 14.32 9.77 -16.35
N PHE A 380 14.31 9.83 -15.02
CA PHE A 380 15.46 9.49 -14.19
C PHE A 380 15.69 7.98 -14.09
N GLY A 381 14.64 7.17 -14.09
CA GLY A 381 14.72 5.71 -14.01
C GLY A 381 15.23 5.03 -15.27
N LEU A 382 15.02 5.63 -16.45
CA LEU A 382 15.47 5.07 -17.73
C LEU A 382 16.99 5.14 -17.86
N GLY A 383 17.63 3.98 -17.95
CA GLY A 383 19.08 3.85 -18.18
C GLY A 383 19.96 3.96 -16.93
N GLN A 384 19.38 4.23 -15.77
CA GLN A 384 20.10 4.19 -14.50
C GLN A 384 19.47 3.15 -13.60
N THR A 385 20.26 2.17 -13.18
CA THR A 385 19.82 1.17 -12.19
C THR A 385 20.38 1.56 -10.83
N GLY A 386 19.49 1.78 -9.84
CA GLY A 386 19.91 1.95 -8.46
C GLY A 386 19.22 3.08 -7.68
N LYS A 387 19.51 3.14 -6.39
CA LYS A 387 18.97 4.11 -5.42
C LYS A 387 19.17 5.59 -5.84
N ARG A 388 20.23 5.90 -6.60
CA ARG A 388 20.56 7.27 -6.98
C ARG A 388 19.55 7.91 -7.93
N SER A 389 18.96 7.13 -8.84
CA SER A 389 17.97 7.65 -9.80
C SER A 389 16.66 8.06 -9.12
N ASP A 390 16.23 7.28 -8.14
CA ASP A 390 15.00 7.57 -7.39
C ASP A 390 15.18 8.78 -6.48
N ILE A 391 16.32 8.85 -5.79
CA ILE A 391 16.66 10.00 -4.95
C ILE A 391 16.73 11.26 -5.82
N ALA A 392 17.36 11.20 -7.01
CA ALA A 392 17.42 12.35 -7.92
C ALA A 392 16.01 12.79 -8.36
N ALA A 393 15.13 11.86 -8.71
CA ALA A 393 13.74 12.18 -9.04
C ALA A 393 13.00 12.83 -7.86
N LEU A 394 13.15 12.27 -6.64
CA LEU A 394 12.53 12.82 -5.43
C LEU A 394 13.10 14.22 -5.09
N VAL A 395 14.41 14.44 -5.27
CA VAL A 395 15.03 15.77 -5.08
C VAL A 395 14.43 16.78 -6.07
N VAL A 396 14.29 16.41 -7.35
CA VAL A 396 13.67 17.29 -8.35
C VAL A 396 12.23 17.62 -7.96
N LEU A 397 11.44 16.64 -7.51
CA LEU A 397 10.08 16.89 -7.02
C LEU A 397 10.09 17.79 -5.79
N ALA A 398 10.98 17.57 -4.82
CA ALA A 398 11.12 18.43 -3.65
C ALA A 398 11.48 19.87 -4.05
N VAL A 399 12.37 20.04 -5.02
CA VAL A 399 12.71 21.37 -5.57
C VAL A 399 11.46 22.03 -6.19
N LEU A 400 10.71 21.31 -7.01
CA LEU A 400 9.52 21.84 -7.69
C LEU A 400 8.37 22.19 -6.71
N TYR A 401 8.16 21.36 -5.68
CA TYR A 401 7.00 21.53 -4.79
C TYR A 401 7.29 22.35 -3.53
N VAL A 402 8.54 22.39 -3.07
CA VAL A 402 8.91 23.02 -1.79
C VAL A 402 9.88 24.18 -1.99
N PHE A 403 11.03 23.93 -2.63
CA PHE A 403 12.10 24.93 -2.69
C PHE A 403 11.76 26.09 -3.62
N LEU A 404 11.30 25.85 -4.84
CA LEU A 404 10.97 26.92 -5.79
C LEU A 404 9.83 27.81 -5.30
N PRO A 405 8.69 27.28 -4.86
CA PRO A 405 7.62 28.13 -4.28
C PRO A 405 8.08 28.89 -3.03
N GLY A 406 8.90 28.25 -2.18
CA GLY A 406 9.43 28.87 -0.98
C GLY A 406 10.43 30.00 -1.23
N LEU A 407 11.28 29.87 -2.27
CA LEU A 407 12.27 30.89 -2.65
C LEU A 407 11.62 32.10 -3.32
N LEU A 408 10.65 31.87 -4.17
CA LEU A 408 10.05 32.92 -5.00
C LEU A 408 9.08 33.83 -4.24
N ARG A 409 8.58 33.40 -3.08
CA ARG A 409 7.77 34.16 -2.07
C ARG A 409 6.72 35.14 -2.63
N THR A 410 6.34 35.00 -3.89
CA THR A 410 5.35 35.87 -4.54
C THR A 410 4.01 35.17 -4.60
N ASP A 411 2.97 35.87 -4.16
CA ASP A 411 1.59 35.40 -4.28
C ASP A 411 1.28 35.10 -5.75
N GLY A 412 0.76 33.89 -6.02
CA GLY A 412 0.39 33.44 -7.36
C GLY A 412 1.40 32.55 -8.10
N ILE A 413 2.67 32.47 -7.73
CA ILE A 413 3.66 31.59 -8.41
C ILE A 413 3.37 30.11 -8.17
N GLY A 414 2.68 29.74 -7.10
CA GLY A 414 2.25 28.37 -6.81
C GLY A 414 1.51 27.71 -7.99
N VAL A 415 0.78 28.49 -8.78
CA VAL A 415 0.07 28.04 -10.00
C VAL A 415 0.95 27.28 -10.99
N PHE A 416 2.23 27.57 -11.04
CA PHE A 416 3.17 26.90 -11.94
C PHE A 416 3.70 25.55 -11.43
N PHE A 417 3.62 25.27 -10.14
CA PHE A 417 4.35 24.14 -9.54
C PHE A 417 3.45 23.07 -8.94
N TYR A 418 2.31 23.46 -8.37
CA TYR A 418 1.38 22.55 -7.67
C TYR A 418 -0.08 22.99 -7.86
N PRO A 419 -1.05 22.05 -7.63
CA PRO A 419 -2.47 22.41 -7.67
C PRO A 419 -2.78 23.52 -6.67
N SER A 420 -3.26 24.65 -7.13
CA SER A 420 -3.53 25.82 -6.29
C SER A 420 -4.80 26.55 -6.72
N LEU A 421 -5.40 27.27 -5.77
CA LEU A 421 -6.64 28.05 -5.97
C LEU A 421 -6.36 29.53 -6.30
N HIS A 422 -5.13 29.91 -6.68
CA HIS A 422 -4.80 31.30 -6.99
C HIS A 422 -5.32 31.72 -8.36
N GLU A 423 -5.84 32.94 -8.43
CA GLU A 423 -6.29 33.54 -9.68
C GLU A 423 -5.12 33.98 -10.59
N PRO A 424 -5.27 33.85 -11.91
CA PRO A 424 -6.41 33.27 -12.63
C PRO A 424 -6.32 31.73 -12.67
N ALA A 425 -7.36 31.09 -12.15
CA ALA A 425 -7.42 29.66 -11.87
C ALA A 425 -7.12 28.77 -13.11
N TRP A 426 -7.52 29.20 -14.32
CA TRP A 426 -7.32 28.46 -15.57
C TRP A 426 -5.84 28.27 -15.97
N LEU A 427 -4.95 29.12 -15.46
CA LEU A 427 -3.50 28.97 -15.72
C LEU A 427 -2.93 27.72 -15.07
N ASN A 428 -3.47 27.29 -13.94
CA ASN A 428 -2.95 26.15 -13.20
C ASN A 428 -2.99 24.84 -14.02
N PRO A 429 -4.14 24.38 -14.58
CA PRO A 429 -4.16 23.22 -15.46
C PRO A 429 -3.37 23.42 -16.75
N LEU A 430 -3.38 24.61 -17.33
CA LEU A 430 -2.59 24.89 -18.52
C LEU A 430 -1.10 24.57 -18.30
N PHE A 431 -0.50 25.12 -17.24
CA PHE A 431 0.90 24.89 -16.92
C PHE A 431 1.17 23.44 -16.51
N ALA A 432 0.25 22.80 -15.75
CA ALA A 432 0.37 21.40 -15.39
C ALA A 432 0.49 20.49 -16.63
N TRP A 433 -0.40 20.66 -17.58
CA TRP A 433 -0.42 19.86 -18.81
C TRP A 433 0.73 20.22 -19.78
N LEU A 434 1.12 21.49 -19.87
CA LEU A 434 2.30 21.89 -20.65
C LEU A 434 3.57 21.27 -20.09
N GLN A 435 3.77 21.29 -18.77
CA GLN A 435 4.92 20.65 -18.14
C GLN A 435 4.90 19.12 -18.32
N ALA A 436 3.74 18.48 -18.16
CA ALA A 436 3.60 17.06 -18.45
C ALA A 436 3.99 16.75 -19.91
N GLY A 437 3.42 17.49 -20.86
CA GLY A 437 3.74 17.34 -22.29
C GLY A 437 5.23 17.55 -22.58
N PHE A 438 5.86 18.54 -21.96
CA PHE A 438 7.28 18.81 -22.11
C PHE A 438 8.15 17.65 -21.60
N VAL A 439 7.89 17.16 -20.36
CA VAL A 439 8.63 16.03 -19.79
C VAL A 439 8.51 14.78 -20.67
N TRP A 440 7.28 14.46 -21.12
CA TRP A 440 7.07 13.30 -21.98
C TRP A 440 7.67 13.48 -23.38
N ALA A 441 7.67 14.68 -23.94
CA ALA A 441 8.35 14.96 -25.19
C ALA A 441 9.87 14.75 -25.08
N LEU A 442 10.48 15.17 -23.97
CA LEU A 442 11.91 14.91 -23.71
C LEU A 442 12.19 13.41 -23.61
N ILE A 443 11.36 12.63 -22.91
CA ILE A 443 11.51 11.18 -22.80
C ILE A 443 11.44 10.53 -24.19
N LEU A 444 10.43 10.87 -24.99
CA LEU A 444 10.23 10.28 -26.32
C LEU A 444 11.31 10.69 -27.36
N ARG A 445 12.00 11.80 -27.11
CA ARG A 445 13.12 12.26 -27.96
C ARG A 445 14.45 11.57 -27.63
N ARG A 446 14.56 10.82 -26.52
CA ARG A 446 15.81 10.14 -26.13
C ARG A 446 16.29 9.19 -27.23
N PRO A 447 17.58 9.28 -27.66
CA PRO A 447 18.16 8.39 -28.68
C PRO A 447 18.04 6.91 -28.29
N ASP A 448 18.23 6.64 -27.00
CA ASP A 448 18.17 5.30 -26.43
C ASP A 448 16.80 4.62 -26.66
N LEU A 449 15.71 5.37 -26.70
CA LEU A 449 14.37 4.85 -26.97
C LEU A 449 14.07 4.69 -28.48
N ARG A 450 14.85 5.36 -29.34
CA ARG A 450 14.65 5.33 -30.79
C ARG A 450 15.47 4.23 -31.51
N GLY A 451 16.18 3.37 -30.77
CA GLY A 451 16.92 2.25 -31.35
C GLY A 451 18.26 2.63 -32.00
N ARG A 452 18.74 3.89 -31.85
CA ARG A 452 20.09 4.25 -32.26
C ARG A 452 21.09 3.74 -31.22
N PRO A 453 22.23 3.13 -31.63
CA PRO A 453 23.27 2.75 -30.68
C PRO A 453 23.79 4.02 -29.96
N PRO A 454 24.20 3.92 -28.68
CA PRO A 454 24.89 5.04 -28.03
C PRO A 454 26.15 5.35 -28.83
N THR A 455 26.28 6.59 -29.25
CA THR A 455 27.51 7.13 -29.87
C THR A 455 28.63 7.20 -28.86
#